data_b34d1f1f5cefec36bc00b7659f767d53
#
_entry.id   b34d1f1f5cefec36bc00b7659f767d53
#
_cell.length_a   1.000
_cell.length_b   1.000
_cell.length_c   1.000
_cell.angle_alpha   90.00
_cell.angle_beta   90.00
_cell.angle_gamma   90.00
#
_symmetry.space_group_name_H-M   'P 1'
#
loop_
_entity.id
_entity.type
_entity.pdbx_description
1 polymer ?
#
loop_
_entity_poly.entity_id
_entity_poly.type
_entity_poly.pdbx_seq_one_letter_code
_entity_poly.pdbx_strand_id
1 'polypeptide(L)'
;DKEEYPQSAELENRCIHMLADLWHSPEAATTIGTSTVGSSEACMLGGLAALWRWRAVRKAAGKPTTTPNMVCGPVQVCWHKFARYWDVEIREVPMSEGHWFMTPEDMLERVDENTIVVVPTFGQTFTGLYETVKPLSDALDDLQKSTGLNIDLHVDGASGAMLAPFCAPDILWDFRVPRVKSISTSGHKFGLAPLGAGWVVWRDEKELPEGLVFHVNYLGGDMPTF
;
A
#
# COMPACT_ATOMS: atom_id res chain seq x y z
N ASP A 1 15.99 -15.57 9.77
CA ASP A 1 16.93 -15.03 10.74
C ASP A 1 18.07 -14.31 10.04
N LYS A 2 18.12 -12.98 10.20
CA LYS A 2 19.04 -12.12 9.43
C LYS A 2 20.50 -12.28 9.85
N GLU A 3 20.76 -12.68 11.11
CA GLU A 3 22.12 -12.91 11.60
C GLU A 3 22.66 -14.27 11.16
N GLU A 4 21.82 -15.29 11.15
CA GLU A 4 22.23 -16.63 10.70
C GLU A 4 22.34 -16.73 9.18
N TYR A 5 21.49 -15.96 8.44
CA TYR A 5 21.45 -15.98 6.98
C TYR A 5 21.60 -14.55 6.40
N PRO A 6 22.74 -13.88 6.65
CA PRO A 6 22.92 -12.48 6.25
C PRO A 6 22.88 -12.28 4.74
N GLN A 7 23.27 -13.26 3.93
CA GLN A 7 23.18 -13.18 2.48
C GLN A 7 21.73 -13.19 1.99
N SER A 8 20.84 -13.95 2.63
CA SER A 8 19.42 -13.95 2.29
C SER A 8 18.78 -12.60 2.64
N ALA A 9 19.12 -12.05 3.80
CA ALA A 9 18.67 -10.72 4.21
C ALA A 9 19.18 -9.62 3.28
N GLU A 10 20.44 -9.72 2.83
CA GLU A 10 21.02 -8.79 1.86
C GLU A 10 20.32 -8.88 0.50
N LEU A 11 19.99 -10.08 0.00
CA LEU A 11 19.25 -10.27 -1.24
C LEU A 11 17.83 -9.69 -1.15
N GLU A 12 17.15 -9.89 -0.02
CA GLU A 12 15.84 -9.28 0.23
C GLU A 12 15.92 -7.75 0.18
N ASN A 13 16.86 -7.15 0.90
CA ASN A 13 17.06 -5.70 0.90
C ASN A 13 17.37 -5.15 -0.50
N ARG A 14 18.21 -5.85 -1.28
CA ARG A 14 18.47 -5.46 -2.68
C ARG A 14 17.21 -5.47 -3.52
N CYS A 15 16.36 -6.48 -3.40
CA CYS A 15 15.09 -6.52 -4.12
C CYS A 15 14.20 -5.33 -3.74
N ILE A 16 14.10 -5.01 -2.44
CA ILE A 16 13.32 -3.88 -1.94
C ILE A 16 13.86 -2.56 -2.52
N HIS A 17 15.17 -2.35 -2.47
CA HIS A 17 15.79 -1.12 -2.99
C HIS A 17 15.67 -0.99 -4.52
N MET A 18 15.78 -2.10 -5.26
CA MET A 18 15.54 -2.12 -6.71
C MET A 18 14.09 -1.72 -7.05
N LEU A 19 13.11 -2.23 -6.30
CA LEU A 19 11.71 -1.86 -6.47
C LEU A 19 11.47 -0.41 -6.07
N ALA A 20 12.07 0.04 -4.98
CA ALA A 20 11.98 1.42 -4.54
C ALA A 20 12.53 2.40 -5.58
N ASP A 21 13.67 2.09 -6.19
CA ASP A 21 14.26 2.86 -7.29
C ASP A 21 13.36 2.84 -8.53
N LEU A 22 12.89 1.67 -8.93
CA LEU A 22 11.96 1.49 -10.06
C LEU A 22 10.66 2.29 -9.89
N TRP A 23 10.19 2.46 -8.65
CA TRP A 23 8.97 3.19 -8.31
C TRP A 23 9.26 4.61 -7.80
N HIS A 24 10.44 5.14 -8.07
CA HIS A 24 10.85 6.52 -7.79
C HIS A 24 10.68 6.92 -6.31
N SER A 25 11.07 6.04 -5.39
CA SER A 25 11.14 6.40 -3.97
C SER A 25 12.11 7.57 -3.78
N PRO A 26 11.77 8.58 -2.94
CA PRO A 26 12.66 9.71 -2.67
C PRO A 26 14.05 9.31 -2.16
N GLU A 27 14.13 8.21 -1.42
CA GLU A 27 15.35 7.67 -0.82
C GLU A 27 15.45 6.16 -1.02
N ALA A 28 15.49 5.73 -2.30
CA ALA A 28 15.42 4.31 -2.67
C ALA A 28 16.45 3.42 -1.96
N ALA A 29 17.65 3.93 -1.66
CA ALA A 29 18.72 3.18 -1.00
C ALA A 29 18.47 2.89 0.50
N THR A 30 17.55 3.61 1.14
CA THR A 30 17.19 3.48 2.55
C THR A 30 15.70 3.22 2.77
N THR A 31 14.96 3.11 1.69
CA THR A 31 13.53 2.77 1.72
C THR A 31 13.32 1.41 2.39
N ILE A 32 12.28 1.33 3.20
CA ILE A 32 11.91 0.11 3.90
C ILE A 32 10.83 -0.67 3.15
N GLY A 33 10.88 -1.96 3.30
CA GLY A 33 9.92 -2.89 2.72
C GLY A 33 10.15 -4.29 3.27
N THR A 34 9.35 -5.23 2.81
CA THR A 34 9.54 -6.65 3.10
C THR A 34 9.09 -7.51 1.94
N SER A 35 9.75 -8.64 1.76
CA SER A 35 9.26 -9.71 0.91
C SER A 35 8.06 -10.41 1.57
N THR A 36 7.17 -10.94 0.77
CA THR A 36 5.92 -11.55 1.23
C THR A 36 5.59 -12.80 0.41
N VAL A 37 4.69 -13.62 0.93
CA VAL A 37 4.13 -14.76 0.19
C VAL A 37 3.08 -14.25 -0.81
N GLY A 38 3.53 -13.55 -1.84
CA GLY A 38 2.68 -12.91 -2.84
C GLY A 38 2.04 -11.59 -2.37
N SER A 39 1.30 -10.94 -3.28
CA SER A 39 0.71 -9.63 -3.03
C SER A 39 -0.42 -9.63 -1.99
N SER A 40 -1.07 -10.76 -1.74
CA SER A 40 -2.15 -10.80 -0.73
C SER A 40 -1.63 -10.44 0.67
N GLU A 41 -0.49 -10.99 1.07
CA GLU A 41 0.18 -10.60 2.31
C GLU A 41 0.71 -9.17 2.22
N ALA A 42 1.32 -8.78 1.11
CA ALA A 42 1.79 -7.42 0.89
C ALA A 42 0.69 -6.36 1.05
N CYS A 43 -0.50 -6.60 0.50
CA CYS A 43 -1.67 -5.75 0.67
C CYS A 43 -2.12 -5.68 2.14
N MET A 44 -2.15 -6.84 2.83
CA MET A 44 -2.52 -6.89 4.24
C MET A 44 -1.56 -6.08 5.11
N LEU A 45 -0.25 -6.18 4.88
CA LEU A 45 0.76 -5.42 5.61
C LEU A 45 0.68 -3.92 5.33
N GLY A 46 0.48 -3.53 4.07
CA GLY A 46 0.24 -2.14 3.68
C GLY A 46 -1.00 -1.54 4.34
N GLY A 47 -2.10 -2.28 4.33
CA GLY A 47 -3.35 -1.89 4.99
C GLY A 47 -3.21 -1.81 6.51
N LEU A 48 -2.49 -2.76 7.12
CA LEU A 48 -2.24 -2.78 8.56
C LEU A 48 -1.41 -1.57 9.01
N ALA A 49 -0.37 -1.21 8.28
CA ALA A 49 0.41 -0.01 8.54
C ALA A 49 -0.46 1.27 8.47
N ALA A 50 -1.32 1.38 7.45
CA ALA A 50 -2.27 2.49 7.32
C ALA A 50 -3.24 2.56 8.51
N LEU A 51 -3.82 1.43 8.93
CA LEU A 51 -4.72 1.33 10.08
C LEU A 51 -4.03 1.80 11.38
N TRP A 52 -2.79 1.39 11.61
CA TRP A 52 -2.06 1.77 12.82
C TRP A 52 -1.66 3.24 12.80
N ARG A 53 -1.26 3.83 11.65
CA ARG A 53 -1.04 5.27 11.52
C ARG A 53 -2.31 6.06 11.83
N TRP A 54 -3.45 5.68 11.23
CA TRP A 54 -4.73 6.31 11.50
C TRP A 54 -5.10 6.23 12.99
N ARG A 55 -4.95 5.07 13.61
CA ARG A 55 -5.20 4.90 15.06
C ARG A 55 -4.31 5.82 15.89
N ALA A 56 -3.03 5.93 15.56
CA ALA A 56 -2.09 6.79 16.28
C ALA A 56 -2.50 8.28 16.20
N VAL A 57 -2.84 8.76 15.00
CA VAL A 57 -3.31 10.14 14.79
C VAL A 57 -4.60 10.42 15.57
N ARG A 58 -5.56 9.51 15.50
CA ARG A 58 -6.84 9.66 16.21
C ARG A 58 -6.66 9.65 17.73
N LYS A 59 -5.85 8.74 18.25
CA LYS A 59 -5.53 8.69 19.69
C LYS A 59 -4.88 9.98 20.16
N ALA A 60 -3.90 10.50 19.41
CA ALA A 60 -3.25 11.77 19.73
C ALA A 60 -4.24 12.95 19.74
N ALA A 61 -5.29 12.90 18.93
CA ALA A 61 -6.37 13.89 18.87
C ALA A 61 -7.52 13.61 19.86
N GLY A 62 -7.44 12.57 20.71
CA GLY A 62 -8.51 12.17 21.63
C GLY A 62 -9.78 11.67 20.96
N LYS A 63 -9.69 11.19 19.72
CA LYS A 63 -10.82 10.70 18.92
C LYS A 63 -10.96 9.18 18.98
N PRO A 64 -12.18 8.63 18.80
CA PRO A 64 -12.40 7.19 18.72
C PRO A 64 -11.64 6.51 17.59
N THR A 65 -11.28 5.23 17.79
CA THR A 65 -10.54 4.41 16.80
C THR A 65 -11.26 3.11 16.45
N THR A 66 -12.58 3.03 16.70
CA THR A 66 -13.36 1.80 16.66
C THR A 66 -14.10 1.54 15.35
N THR A 67 -14.16 2.52 14.46
CA THR A 67 -14.93 2.45 13.21
C THR A 67 -14.07 2.83 11.99
N PRO A 68 -12.93 2.15 11.77
CA PRO A 68 -12.10 2.43 10.59
C PRO A 68 -12.82 1.97 9.31
N ASN A 69 -12.63 2.72 8.24
CA ASN A 69 -13.04 2.31 6.90
C ASN A 69 -11.91 2.48 5.89
N MET A 70 -12.02 1.78 4.78
CA MET A 70 -11.17 1.96 3.61
C MET A 70 -12.03 2.17 2.36
N VAL A 71 -11.54 2.97 1.43
CA VAL A 71 -12.20 3.21 0.14
C VAL A 71 -11.36 2.62 -0.97
N CYS A 72 -11.99 1.90 -1.89
CA CYS A 72 -11.30 1.27 -3.02
C CYS A 72 -12.21 1.17 -4.24
N GLY A 73 -11.59 1.00 -5.40
CA GLY A 73 -12.28 0.51 -6.59
C GLY A 73 -12.50 -1.00 -6.53
N PRO A 74 -12.77 -1.64 -7.66
CA PRO A 74 -12.88 -3.10 -7.74
C PRO A 74 -11.55 -3.76 -7.35
N VAL A 75 -11.53 -4.47 -6.23
CA VAL A 75 -10.34 -5.05 -5.64
C VAL A 75 -10.35 -6.59 -5.66
N GLN A 76 -9.17 -7.16 -5.51
CA GLN A 76 -9.03 -8.59 -5.28
C GLN A 76 -9.46 -8.97 -3.85
N VAL A 77 -9.90 -10.20 -3.66
CA VAL A 77 -10.46 -10.70 -2.37
C VAL A 77 -9.53 -10.52 -1.15
N CYS A 78 -8.24 -10.31 -1.34
CA CYS A 78 -7.31 -10.04 -0.24
C CYS A 78 -7.72 -8.80 0.56
N TRP A 79 -8.27 -7.77 -0.08
CA TRP A 79 -8.76 -6.58 0.61
C TRP A 79 -10.04 -6.83 1.41
N HIS A 80 -10.94 -7.68 0.91
CA HIS A 80 -12.10 -8.14 1.69
C HIS A 80 -11.69 -8.98 2.91
N LYS A 81 -10.62 -9.80 2.76
CA LYS A 81 -10.03 -10.53 3.91
C LYS A 81 -9.40 -9.56 4.91
N PHE A 82 -8.61 -8.58 4.43
CA PHE A 82 -8.06 -7.54 5.29
C PHE A 82 -9.16 -6.85 6.10
N ALA A 83 -10.19 -6.35 5.42
CA ALA A 83 -11.31 -5.67 6.04
C ALA A 83 -11.95 -6.52 7.14
N ARG A 84 -12.20 -7.80 6.86
CA ARG A 84 -12.81 -8.73 7.81
C ARG A 84 -11.90 -9.09 8.99
N TYR A 85 -10.59 -9.27 8.76
CA TYR A 85 -9.66 -9.69 9.80
C TYR A 85 -9.37 -8.59 10.82
N TRP A 86 -9.46 -7.33 10.42
CA TRP A 86 -9.14 -6.18 11.28
C TRP A 86 -10.33 -5.25 11.55
N ASP A 87 -11.56 -5.72 11.31
CA ASP A 87 -12.80 -4.97 11.53
C ASP A 87 -12.78 -3.58 10.86
N VAL A 88 -12.34 -3.53 9.61
CA VAL A 88 -12.35 -2.34 8.77
C VAL A 88 -13.55 -2.41 7.83
N GLU A 89 -14.38 -1.37 7.81
CA GLU A 89 -15.45 -1.26 6.81
C GLU A 89 -14.83 -1.05 5.42
N ILE A 90 -15.20 -1.89 4.45
CA ILE A 90 -14.80 -1.69 3.06
C ILE A 90 -15.89 -0.93 2.30
N ARG A 91 -15.53 0.20 1.71
CA ARG A 91 -16.40 1.05 0.87
C ARG A 91 -15.93 0.93 -0.58
N GLU A 92 -16.31 -0.16 -1.20
CA GLU A 92 -15.92 -0.49 -2.56
C GLU A 92 -16.81 0.24 -3.56
N VAL A 93 -16.20 0.80 -4.62
CA VAL A 93 -16.89 1.29 -5.81
C VAL A 93 -17.12 0.09 -6.74
N PRO A 94 -18.37 -0.35 -6.94
CA PRO A 94 -18.64 -1.53 -7.76
C PRO A 94 -18.41 -1.24 -9.24
N MET A 95 -17.94 -2.25 -9.97
CA MET A 95 -17.94 -2.20 -11.44
C MET A 95 -19.36 -2.24 -12.00
N SER A 96 -19.59 -1.43 -13.03
CA SER A 96 -20.78 -1.49 -13.87
C SER A 96 -20.41 -1.22 -15.34
N GLU A 97 -21.35 -1.44 -16.25
CA GLU A 97 -21.11 -1.15 -17.67
C GLU A 97 -20.73 0.32 -17.87
N GLY A 98 -19.59 0.57 -18.54
CA GLY A 98 -19.02 1.91 -18.73
C GLY A 98 -18.32 2.52 -17.51
N HIS A 99 -18.37 1.86 -16.36
CA HIS A 99 -17.74 2.33 -15.11
C HIS A 99 -16.88 1.19 -14.50
N TRP A 100 -15.61 1.14 -14.89
CA TRP A 100 -14.73 0.00 -14.65
C TRP A 100 -13.73 0.20 -13.52
N PHE A 101 -13.60 1.42 -13.00
CA PHE A 101 -12.65 1.80 -11.95
C PHE A 101 -13.18 2.98 -11.13
N MET A 102 -12.62 3.18 -9.95
CA MET A 102 -12.97 4.29 -9.06
C MET A 102 -12.51 5.63 -9.64
N THR A 103 -13.45 6.59 -9.75
CA THR A 103 -13.15 7.97 -10.09
C THR A 103 -12.87 8.82 -8.83
N PRO A 104 -12.30 10.04 -8.98
CA PRO A 104 -12.19 10.97 -7.86
C PRO A 104 -13.54 11.28 -7.19
N GLU A 105 -14.60 11.41 -7.98
CA GLU A 105 -15.96 11.68 -7.50
C GLU A 105 -16.48 10.51 -6.64
N ASP A 106 -16.35 9.28 -7.14
CA ASP A 106 -16.74 8.08 -6.38
C ASP A 106 -16.02 7.99 -5.04
N MET A 107 -14.72 8.29 -5.04
CA MET A 107 -13.88 8.31 -3.84
C MET A 107 -14.36 9.36 -2.85
N LEU A 108 -14.58 10.60 -3.30
CA LEU A 108 -14.99 11.72 -2.45
C LEU A 108 -16.34 11.50 -1.79
N GLU A 109 -17.26 10.79 -2.43
CA GLU A 109 -18.56 10.41 -1.85
C GLU A 109 -18.42 9.40 -0.69
N ARG A 110 -17.30 8.69 -0.60
CA ARG A 110 -17.10 7.56 0.32
C ARG A 110 -16.10 7.81 1.44
N VAL A 111 -15.20 8.77 1.27
CA VAL A 111 -14.20 9.10 2.29
C VAL A 111 -14.79 9.94 3.41
N ASP A 112 -14.32 9.69 4.63
CA ASP A 112 -14.63 10.48 5.81
C ASP A 112 -13.46 10.50 6.80
N GLU A 113 -13.67 11.02 7.99
CA GLU A 113 -12.66 11.08 9.05
C GLU A 113 -12.22 9.72 9.61
N ASN A 114 -12.95 8.65 9.30
CA ASN A 114 -12.65 7.28 9.68
C ASN A 114 -11.93 6.51 8.56
N THR A 115 -11.70 7.14 7.41
CA THR A 115 -10.99 6.51 6.30
C THR A 115 -9.50 6.40 6.63
N ILE A 116 -9.02 5.17 6.68
CA ILE A 116 -7.61 4.87 6.97
C ILE A 116 -6.71 5.00 5.75
N VAL A 117 -7.26 4.69 4.57
CA VAL A 117 -6.54 4.64 3.30
C VAL A 117 -7.50 4.57 2.13
N VAL A 118 -7.11 5.13 1.00
CA VAL A 118 -7.72 4.86 -0.30
C VAL A 118 -6.81 3.94 -1.10
N VAL A 119 -7.40 2.91 -1.72
CA VAL A 119 -6.65 1.86 -2.43
C VAL A 119 -7.04 1.81 -3.90
N PRO A 120 -6.31 2.53 -4.76
CA PRO A 120 -6.40 2.30 -6.19
C PRO A 120 -5.73 0.98 -6.58
N THR A 121 -6.38 0.23 -7.49
CA THR A 121 -5.84 -1.00 -8.08
C THR A 121 -5.14 -0.67 -9.39
N PHE A 122 -3.83 -0.85 -9.42
CA PHE A 122 -3.01 -0.55 -10.59
C PHE A 122 -2.73 -1.82 -11.39
N GLY A 123 -3.61 -2.10 -12.35
CA GLY A 123 -3.70 -3.36 -13.09
C GLY A 123 -4.77 -4.28 -12.51
N GLN A 124 -6.03 -3.92 -12.70
CA GLN A 124 -7.17 -4.69 -12.19
C GLN A 124 -7.21 -6.12 -12.73
N THR A 125 -7.64 -7.05 -11.89
CA THR A 125 -7.73 -8.47 -12.22
C THR A 125 -8.67 -8.75 -13.41
N PHE A 126 -9.79 -8.01 -13.50
CA PHE A 126 -10.82 -8.29 -14.49
C PHE A 126 -10.60 -7.59 -15.83
N THR A 127 -10.08 -6.37 -15.81
CA THR A 127 -9.99 -5.50 -16.99
C THR A 127 -8.55 -5.21 -17.41
N GLY A 128 -7.58 -5.39 -16.51
CA GLY A 128 -6.20 -4.96 -16.71
C GLY A 128 -5.99 -3.44 -16.63
N LEU A 129 -7.05 -2.67 -16.40
CA LEU A 129 -6.98 -1.21 -16.36
C LEU A 129 -6.14 -0.73 -15.17
N TYR A 130 -5.50 0.41 -15.35
CA TYR A 130 -4.81 1.17 -14.31
C TYR A 130 -5.75 2.21 -13.74
N GLU A 131 -6.09 2.13 -12.44
CA GLU A 131 -6.82 3.21 -11.77
C GLU A 131 -5.96 4.47 -11.71
N THR A 132 -6.59 5.63 -11.80
CA THR A 132 -5.93 6.92 -12.02
C THR A 132 -5.41 7.52 -10.70
N VAL A 133 -4.25 7.06 -10.22
CA VAL A 133 -3.68 7.40 -8.92
C VAL A 133 -3.47 8.92 -8.73
N LYS A 134 -2.92 9.60 -9.73
CA LYS A 134 -2.64 11.05 -9.64
C LYS A 134 -3.92 11.89 -9.50
N PRO A 135 -4.99 11.69 -10.29
CA PRO A 135 -6.27 12.37 -10.09
C PRO A 135 -6.90 12.12 -8.72
N LEU A 136 -6.82 10.88 -8.20
CA LEU A 136 -7.30 10.57 -6.85
C LEU A 136 -6.51 11.35 -5.79
N SER A 137 -5.18 11.42 -5.94
CA SER A 137 -4.31 12.20 -5.06
C SER A 137 -4.66 13.68 -5.07
N ASP A 138 -4.89 14.28 -6.26
CA ASP A 138 -5.22 15.69 -6.40
C ASP A 138 -6.54 16.03 -5.72
N ALA A 139 -7.55 15.17 -5.89
CA ALA A 139 -8.84 15.32 -5.22
C ALA A 139 -8.71 15.25 -3.69
N LEU A 140 -7.86 14.37 -3.17
CA LEU A 140 -7.57 14.31 -1.73
C LEU A 140 -6.77 15.53 -1.23
N ASP A 141 -5.90 16.13 -2.07
CA ASP A 141 -5.23 17.38 -1.74
C ASP A 141 -6.22 18.55 -1.59
N ASP A 142 -7.19 18.63 -2.48
CA ASP A 142 -8.24 19.66 -2.43
C ASP A 142 -9.22 19.41 -1.27
N LEU A 143 -9.54 18.15 -0.98
CA LEU A 143 -10.31 17.79 0.22
C LEU A 143 -9.59 18.21 1.49
N GLN A 144 -8.29 17.96 1.59
CA GLN A 144 -7.50 18.36 2.75
C GLN A 144 -7.44 19.88 2.94
N LYS A 145 -7.28 20.64 1.85
CA LYS A 145 -7.28 22.12 1.90
C LYS A 145 -8.63 22.66 2.41
N SER A 146 -9.74 22.05 2.01
CA SER A 146 -11.08 22.52 2.35
C SER A 146 -11.59 22.04 3.70
N THR A 147 -11.21 20.83 4.14
CA THR A 147 -11.78 20.17 5.33
C THR A 147 -10.76 19.86 6.43
N GLY A 148 -9.48 19.84 6.09
CA GLY A 148 -8.40 19.37 6.97
C GLY A 148 -8.25 17.84 7.02
N LEU A 149 -9.08 17.07 6.32
CA LEU A 149 -8.95 15.62 6.24
C LEU A 149 -7.72 15.23 5.44
N ASN A 150 -6.77 14.55 6.09
CA ASN A 150 -5.56 14.02 5.46
C ASN A 150 -5.68 12.51 5.30
N ILE A 151 -5.88 12.05 4.07
CA ILE A 151 -6.05 10.64 3.71
C ILE A 151 -4.97 10.28 2.69
N ASP A 152 -4.29 9.15 2.93
CA ASP A 152 -3.20 8.66 2.09
C ASP A 152 -3.66 7.57 1.12
N LEU A 153 -2.79 7.25 0.15
CA LEU A 153 -2.98 6.19 -0.83
C LEU A 153 -2.04 5.01 -0.55
N HIS A 154 -2.59 3.80 -0.69
CA HIS A 154 -1.83 2.57 -0.91
C HIS A 154 -2.13 2.08 -2.32
N VAL A 155 -1.12 1.89 -3.15
CA VAL A 155 -1.32 1.37 -4.51
C VAL A 155 -1.22 -0.16 -4.50
N ASP A 156 -2.33 -0.83 -4.80
CA ASP A 156 -2.30 -2.25 -5.12
C ASP A 156 -1.80 -2.44 -6.55
N GLY A 157 -0.50 -2.60 -6.67
CA GLY A 157 0.20 -2.82 -7.93
C GLY A 157 0.51 -4.28 -8.21
N ALA A 158 -0.30 -5.22 -7.71
CA ALA A 158 -0.07 -6.65 -7.83
C ALA A 158 0.29 -7.10 -9.25
N SER A 159 -0.31 -6.47 -10.25
CA SER A 159 -0.01 -6.69 -11.67
C SER A 159 0.77 -5.54 -12.30
N GLY A 160 0.30 -4.30 -12.13
CA GLY A 160 0.79 -3.16 -12.88
C GLY A 160 2.15 -2.63 -12.42
N ALA A 161 2.50 -2.79 -11.14
CA ALA A 161 3.73 -2.21 -10.61
C ALA A 161 5.03 -2.77 -11.22
N MET A 162 5.00 -4.00 -11.72
CA MET A 162 6.13 -4.62 -12.42
C MET A 162 6.09 -4.41 -13.95
N LEU A 163 5.00 -3.87 -14.48
CA LEU A 163 4.78 -3.72 -15.92
C LEU A 163 4.84 -2.25 -16.35
N ALA A 164 4.12 -1.37 -15.66
CA ALA A 164 3.95 0.02 -16.04
C ALA A 164 5.26 0.82 -16.13
N PRO A 165 6.27 0.62 -15.27
CA PRO A 165 7.54 1.33 -15.41
C PRO A 165 8.20 1.17 -16.80
N PHE A 166 7.93 0.07 -17.48
CA PHE A 166 8.51 -0.25 -18.80
C PHE A 166 7.57 0.06 -19.96
N CYS A 167 6.25 -0.13 -19.77
CA CYS A 167 5.26 0.01 -20.83
C CYS A 167 4.54 1.37 -20.84
N ALA A 168 4.51 2.05 -19.70
CA ALA A 168 3.81 3.31 -19.51
C ALA A 168 4.52 4.21 -18.47
N PRO A 169 5.82 4.55 -18.70
CA PRO A 169 6.67 5.24 -17.72
C PRO A 169 6.17 6.65 -17.34
N ASP A 170 5.38 7.27 -18.21
CA ASP A 170 4.87 8.62 -18.02
C ASP A 170 3.66 8.68 -17.07
N ILE A 171 3.03 7.55 -16.78
CA ILE A 171 1.91 7.53 -15.84
C ILE A 171 2.40 7.80 -14.42
N LEU A 172 1.79 8.79 -13.75
CA LEU A 172 2.08 9.12 -12.36
C LEU A 172 1.20 8.28 -11.43
N TRP A 173 1.77 7.24 -10.85
CA TRP A 173 1.06 6.29 -9.99
C TRP A 173 1.87 5.85 -8.76
N ASP A 174 3.17 6.04 -8.80
CA ASP A 174 4.16 5.55 -7.84
C ASP A 174 4.56 6.63 -6.81
N PHE A 175 5.72 6.49 -6.18
CA PHE A 175 6.19 7.45 -5.18
C PHE A 175 6.47 8.86 -5.72
N ARG A 176 6.37 9.13 -7.01
CA ARG A 176 6.29 10.50 -7.54
C ARG A 176 5.03 11.22 -7.11
N VAL A 177 3.98 10.48 -6.69
CA VAL A 177 2.76 11.02 -6.12
C VAL A 177 2.91 11.05 -4.58
N PRO A 178 2.96 12.22 -3.92
CA PRO A 178 3.31 12.32 -2.50
C PRO A 178 2.36 11.60 -1.53
N ARG A 179 1.09 11.42 -1.90
CA ARG A 179 0.10 10.68 -1.10
C ARG A 179 0.26 9.17 -1.17
N VAL A 180 1.01 8.64 -2.12
CA VAL A 180 1.32 7.22 -2.16
C VAL A 180 2.33 6.92 -1.05
N LYS A 181 1.86 6.23 -0.01
CA LYS A 181 2.64 5.89 1.18
C LYS A 181 3.21 4.48 1.14
N SER A 182 2.55 3.61 0.40
CA SER A 182 3.01 2.24 0.19
C SER A 182 2.50 1.67 -1.13
N ILE A 183 3.25 0.70 -1.64
CA ILE A 183 2.94 -0.02 -2.89
C ILE A 183 3.13 -1.50 -2.62
N SER A 184 2.15 -2.32 -3.01
CA SER A 184 2.24 -3.79 -2.99
C SER A 184 2.34 -4.35 -4.39
N THR A 185 3.07 -5.47 -4.55
CA THR A 185 3.20 -6.16 -5.84
C THR A 185 3.33 -7.66 -5.71
N SER A 186 2.97 -8.39 -6.79
CA SER A 186 3.27 -9.82 -6.96
C SER A 186 4.49 -9.99 -7.87
N GLY A 187 5.53 -10.66 -7.38
CA GLY A 187 6.67 -11.02 -8.21
C GLY A 187 6.35 -12.12 -9.21
N HIS A 188 5.42 -13.02 -8.86
CA HIS A 188 5.04 -14.17 -9.70
C HIS A 188 4.04 -13.86 -10.82
N LYS A 189 3.63 -12.59 -10.98
CA LYS A 189 2.86 -12.11 -12.14
C LYS A 189 3.83 -11.57 -13.20
N PHE A 190 3.87 -10.27 -13.41
CA PHE A 190 4.74 -9.66 -14.41
C PHE A 190 6.22 -9.55 -13.98
N GLY A 191 6.55 -9.80 -12.72
CA GLY A 191 7.93 -9.95 -12.26
C GLY A 191 8.57 -11.29 -12.64
N LEU A 192 7.79 -12.25 -13.21
CA LEU A 192 8.23 -13.55 -13.72
C LEU A 192 8.97 -14.42 -12.70
N ALA A 193 8.78 -14.15 -11.41
CA ALA A 193 9.32 -14.95 -10.32
C ALA A 193 8.51 -16.23 -10.08
N PRO A 194 9.06 -17.24 -9.41
CA PRO A 194 8.28 -18.39 -8.95
C PRO A 194 7.09 -17.98 -8.09
N LEU A 195 6.05 -18.83 -8.08
CA LEU A 195 4.85 -18.60 -7.30
C LEU A 195 5.17 -18.42 -5.81
N GLY A 196 4.50 -17.47 -5.15
CA GLY A 196 4.67 -17.17 -3.74
C GLY A 196 5.67 -16.03 -3.46
N ALA A 197 6.02 -15.24 -4.46
CA ALA A 197 6.85 -14.04 -4.29
C ALA A 197 6.02 -12.76 -4.42
N GLY A 198 6.19 -11.85 -3.49
CA GLY A 198 5.60 -10.50 -3.50
C GLY A 198 6.39 -9.56 -2.60
N TRP A 199 6.07 -8.30 -2.65
CA TRP A 199 6.68 -7.25 -1.81
C TRP A 199 5.67 -6.17 -1.47
N VAL A 200 5.86 -5.59 -0.28
CA VAL A 200 5.34 -4.28 0.07
C VAL A 200 6.52 -3.35 0.34
N VAL A 201 6.44 -2.15 -0.23
CA VAL A 201 7.45 -1.09 -0.05
C VAL A 201 6.73 0.15 0.47
N TRP A 202 7.26 0.75 1.54
CA TRP A 202 6.77 2.02 2.08
C TRP A 202 7.60 3.17 1.54
N ARG A 203 7.01 4.35 1.42
CA ARG A 203 7.67 5.56 0.93
C ARG A 203 8.92 5.91 1.71
N ASP A 204 8.82 5.84 3.03
CA ASP A 204 9.89 6.08 3.99
C ASP A 204 9.59 5.36 5.32
N GLU A 205 10.54 5.40 6.25
CA GLU A 205 10.47 4.71 7.54
C GLU A 205 9.27 5.15 8.40
N LYS A 206 8.82 6.39 8.27
CA LYS A 206 7.69 6.93 9.06
C LYS A 206 6.36 6.30 8.68
N GLU A 207 6.28 5.71 7.50
CA GLU A 207 5.06 5.08 7.01
C GLU A 207 4.83 3.68 7.59
N LEU A 208 5.86 3.07 8.20
CA LEU A 208 5.74 1.85 8.99
C LEU A 208 5.75 2.19 10.49
N PRO A 209 4.60 2.10 11.20
CA PRO A 209 4.52 2.39 12.63
C PRO A 209 5.43 1.47 13.45
N GLU A 210 6.21 2.05 14.36
CA GLU A 210 7.12 1.32 15.26
C GLU A 210 6.40 0.21 16.06
N GLY A 211 5.13 0.42 16.42
CA GLY A 211 4.33 -0.58 17.13
C GLY A 211 4.03 -1.85 16.33
N LEU A 212 4.36 -1.89 15.04
CA LEU A 212 4.29 -3.09 14.19
C LEU A 212 5.68 -3.73 14.00
N VAL A 213 6.75 -3.10 14.46
CA VAL A 213 8.09 -3.66 14.42
C VAL A 213 8.33 -4.41 15.71
N PHE A 214 8.61 -5.71 15.60
CA PHE A 214 8.92 -6.57 16.74
C PHE A 214 10.42 -6.72 16.87
N HIS A 215 10.93 -6.60 18.10
CA HIS A 215 12.33 -6.80 18.42
C HIS A 215 12.52 -8.21 18.94
N VAL A 216 13.24 -9.04 18.19
CA VAL A 216 13.50 -10.44 18.52
C VAL A 216 14.92 -10.55 19.08
N ASN A 217 15.05 -11.02 20.33
CA ASN A 217 16.34 -11.06 21.04
C ASN A 217 16.78 -12.45 21.51
N TYR A 218 15.99 -13.50 21.25
CA TYR A 218 16.29 -14.86 21.71
C TYR A 218 17.41 -15.56 20.91
N LEU A 219 17.89 -14.95 19.84
CA LEU A 219 18.96 -15.46 18.97
C LEU A 219 20.30 -14.75 19.18
N GLY A 220 20.43 -13.91 20.21
CA GLY A 220 21.68 -13.28 20.61
C GLY A 220 21.90 -11.82 20.20
N GLY A 221 20.98 -11.22 19.47
CA GLY A 221 20.99 -9.81 19.09
C GLY A 221 19.60 -9.20 19.07
N ASP A 222 19.50 -7.90 18.93
CA ASP A 222 18.22 -7.21 18.72
C ASP A 222 17.91 -7.16 17.22
N MET A 223 16.92 -7.96 16.78
CA MET A 223 16.52 -8.07 15.38
C MET A 223 15.13 -7.51 15.17
N PRO A 224 15.00 -6.32 14.54
CA PRO A 224 13.71 -5.81 14.15
C PRO A 224 13.11 -6.69 13.05
N THR A 225 11.86 -7.07 13.23
CA THR A 225 11.06 -7.83 12.26
C THR A 225 9.64 -7.27 12.19
N PHE A 226 9.03 -7.38 11.01
CA PHE A 226 7.69 -6.91 10.73
C PHE A 226 6.85 -8.05 10.15
#